data_2f097bfa521801612a98b25cbc53041e
#
_entry.id   2f097bfa521801612a98b25cbc53041e
#
_cell.length_a   1.000
_cell.length_b   1.000
_cell.length_c   1.000
_cell.angle_alpha   90.00
_cell.angle_beta   90.00
_cell.angle_gamma   90.00
#
_symmetry.space_group_name_H-M   'P 1'
#
loop_
_entity.id
_entity.type
_entity.pdbx_description
1 polymer ?
#
loop_
_entity_poly.entity_id
_entity_poly.type
_entity_poly.pdbx_seq_one_letter_code
_entity_poly.pdbx_strand_id
1 'polypeptide(L)'
;MDFTLSKQQAMVQKMYKEFAENEVKPLAKKVDAEEYFPKETVEKMAKLGMMGIYFPKEVGGAGGDVLSYVMAVEEMSKVCGTTGVILSAHTSLCAAPIYENGTADQKAKYLPKLCSGEWLGAFGLTEPGAGTDAQGQQTFAVDEGDYWKLNGSKIFITNAGYADVFIIIAVTGFVTDKRGRKQKEISAFIVERTDPGFKVGKPEDKMGIRGSSTCELIMEDCIIPKDRLLGVKGKGFQLAMATLDGGRIGIAAQALGIAEGAIDETVAYVKERKQFGRSIAQFQNTQFELAEMKARVDAAKYLVYKAGLKKQQAMNGAKVRYSVEAAEAKLIAARTASDVTRRCLQLFGGYGYTRDYPIERMMRDAKITEIYEGTSEVQMMVISGALLK
;
A
#
# COMPACT_ATOMS: atom_id res chain seq x y z
N MET A 1 -6.66 -1.46 -27.59
CA MET A 1 -6.01 -1.20 -26.29
C MET A 1 -4.59 -1.71 -26.43
N ASP A 2 -3.61 -0.85 -26.27
CA ASP A 2 -2.20 -1.24 -26.35
C ASP A 2 -1.69 -1.58 -24.93
N PHE A 3 -1.19 -2.80 -24.75
CA PHE A 3 -0.63 -3.28 -23.49
C PHE A 3 0.90 -3.26 -23.48
N THR A 4 1.50 -2.70 -24.54
CA THR A 4 2.96 -2.61 -24.68
C THR A 4 3.49 -1.46 -23.83
N LEU A 5 4.48 -1.73 -23.00
CA LEU A 5 5.16 -0.69 -22.25
C LEU A 5 5.94 0.23 -23.22
N SER A 6 5.91 1.53 -22.96
CA SER A 6 6.79 2.47 -23.64
C SER A 6 8.26 2.12 -23.35
N LYS A 7 9.17 2.60 -24.19
CA LYS A 7 10.63 2.42 -23.96
C LYS A 7 11.05 2.91 -22.57
N GLN A 8 10.52 4.05 -22.14
CA GLN A 8 10.81 4.61 -20.82
C GLN A 8 10.29 3.70 -19.70
N GLN A 9 9.04 3.23 -19.78
CA GLN A 9 8.45 2.31 -18.81
C GLN A 9 9.23 0.99 -18.73
N ALA A 10 9.63 0.42 -19.87
CA ALA A 10 10.46 -0.79 -19.89
C ALA A 10 11.84 -0.57 -19.24
N MET A 11 12.46 0.61 -19.44
CA MET A 11 13.73 0.95 -18.79
C MET A 11 13.59 1.07 -17.27
N VAL A 12 12.56 1.77 -16.77
CA VAL A 12 12.37 1.93 -15.33
C VAL A 12 11.97 0.61 -14.68
N GLN A 13 11.16 -0.22 -15.33
CA GLN A 13 10.85 -1.57 -14.84
C GLN A 13 12.12 -2.42 -14.70
N LYS A 14 13.01 -2.39 -15.70
CA LYS A 14 14.29 -3.10 -15.63
C LYS A 14 15.13 -2.60 -14.43
N MET A 15 15.20 -1.30 -14.23
CA MET A 15 15.91 -0.69 -13.09
C MET A 15 15.31 -1.16 -11.75
N TYR A 16 13.98 -1.16 -11.61
CA TYR A 16 13.31 -1.64 -10.40
C TYR A 16 13.58 -3.12 -10.14
N LYS A 17 13.54 -3.94 -11.20
CA LYS A 17 13.88 -5.37 -11.11
C LYS A 17 15.32 -5.58 -10.63
N GLU A 18 16.30 -4.90 -11.25
CA GLU A 18 17.70 -4.98 -10.86
C GLU A 18 17.89 -4.53 -9.40
N PHE A 19 17.24 -3.47 -8.99
CA PHE A 19 17.27 -3.00 -7.61
C PHE A 19 16.65 -4.05 -6.64
N ALA A 20 15.51 -4.61 -6.98
CA ALA A 20 14.85 -5.63 -6.17
C ALA A 20 15.75 -6.87 -5.98
N GLU A 21 16.36 -7.38 -7.03
CA GLU A 21 17.23 -8.54 -6.96
C GLU A 21 18.55 -8.27 -6.18
N ASN A 22 19.15 -7.09 -6.36
CA ASN A 22 20.47 -6.80 -5.81
C ASN A 22 20.42 -6.19 -4.39
N GLU A 23 19.40 -5.41 -4.07
CA GLU A 23 19.34 -4.64 -2.82
C GLU A 23 18.24 -5.08 -1.85
N VAL A 24 17.14 -5.66 -2.36
CA VAL A 24 16.00 -6.08 -1.54
C VAL A 24 16.04 -7.57 -1.21
N LYS A 25 16.22 -8.41 -2.23
CA LYS A 25 16.20 -9.89 -2.09
C LYS A 25 17.21 -10.42 -1.05
N PRO A 26 18.46 -9.93 -0.99
CA PRO A 26 19.42 -10.41 0.02
C PRO A 26 19.01 -10.16 1.46
N LEU A 27 18.21 -9.12 1.71
CA LEU A 27 17.74 -8.74 3.05
C LEU A 27 16.39 -9.36 3.42
N ALA A 28 15.64 -9.87 2.45
CA ALA A 28 14.25 -10.27 2.64
C ALA A 28 14.04 -11.32 3.75
N LYS A 29 14.97 -12.27 3.90
CA LYS A 29 14.93 -13.28 4.99
C LYS A 29 15.14 -12.63 6.36
N LYS A 30 16.10 -11.71 6.48
CA LYS A 30 16.37 -10.96 7.71
C LYS A 30 15.20 -10.06 8.09
N VAL A 31 14.65 -9.33 7.11
CA VAL A 31 13.48 -8.44 7.27
C VAL A 31 12.30 -9.17 7.91
N ASP A 32 12.02 -10.41 7.47
CA ASP A 32 10.95 -11.21 8.05
C ASP A 32 11.33 -11.81 9.41
N ALA A 33 12.49 -12.47 9.49
CA ALA A 33 12.87 -13.24 10.66
C ALA A 33 13.10 -12.38 11.92
N GLU A 34 13.69 -11.19 11.73
CA GLU A 34 14.06 -10.26 12.81
C GLU A 34 13.06 -9.11 12.98
N GLU A 35 11.96 -9.11 12.20
CA GLU A 35 11.00 -7.96 12.14
C GLU A 35 11.71 -6.63 11.82
N TYR A 36 12.77 -6.74 11.04
CA TYR A 36 13.68 -5.64 10.76
C TYR A 36 13.12 -4.69 9.71
N PHE A 37 12.95 -3.42 10.07
CA PHE A 37 12.60 -2.38 9.09
C PHE A 37 13.82 -2.07 8.21
N PRO A 38 13.75 -2.28 6.87
CA PRO A 38 14.91 -2.19 5.99
C PRO A 38 15.26 -0.74 5.66
N LYS A 39 15.73 0.02 6.66
CA LYS A 39 16.02 1.45 6.55
C LYS A 39 17.01 1.75 5.43
N GLU A 40 18.08 0.96 5.34
CA GLU A 40 19.10 1.10 4.29
C GLU A 40 18.53 0.91 2.88
N THR A 41 17.56 0.02 2.71
CA THR A 41 16.86 -0.18 1.44
C THR A 41 16.00 1.02 1.09
N VAL A 42 15.27 1.57 2.07
CA VAL A 42 14.45 2.79 1.90
C VAL A 42 15.33 3.98 1.52
N GLU A 43 16.49 4.16 2.16
CA GLU A 43 17.46 5.20 1.81
C GLU A 43 18.00 5.06 0.37
N LYS A 44 18.24 3.82 -0.08
CA LYS A 44 18.65 3.55 -1.47
C LYS A 44 17.50 3.81 -2.46
N MET A 45 16.27 3.43 -2.14
CA MET A 45 15.08 3.78 -2.94
C MET A 45 14.92 5.29 -3.07
N ALA A 46 15.13 6.04 -1.98
CA ALA A 46 15.11 7.49 -1.96
C ALA A 46 16.11 8.12 -2.94
N LYS A 47 17.37 7.64 -2.93
CA LYS A 47 18.42 8.08 -3.85
C LYS A 47 18.10 7.84 -5.33
N LEU A 48 17.26 6.84 -5.62
CA LEU A 48 16.77 6.54 -6.97
C LEU A 48 15.47 7.30 -7.33
N GLY A 49 14.98 8.19 -6.46
CA GLY A 49 13.75 8.94 -6.66
C GLY A 49 12.46 8.11 -6.52
N MET A 50 12.56 6.91 -5.94
CA MET A 50 11.41 6.01 -5.84
C MET A 50 10.37 6.48 -4.83
N MET A 51 10.72 7.34 -3.88
CA MET A 51 9.78 7.87 -2.89
C MET A 51 8.80 8.90 -3.48
N GLY A 52 9.09 9.44 -4.67
CA GLY A 52 8.27 10.45 -5.36
C GLY A 52 8.00 10.16 -6.83
N ILE A 53 7.85 8.89 -7.26
CA ILE A 53 7.85 8.46 -8.66
C ILE A 53 6.93 9.29 -9.56
N TYR A 54 5.64 9.40 -9.24
CA TYR A 54 4.67 10.05 -10.13
C TYR A 54 4.34 11.50 -9.76
N PHE A 55 5.02 12.07 -8.77
CA PHE A 55 4.85 13.49 -8.47
C PHE A 55 5.70 14.35 -9.41
N PRO A 56 5.21 15.55 -9.77
CA PRO A 56 5.95 16.47 -10.62
C PRO A 56 7.27 16.93 -9.98
N LYS A 57 8.23 17.32 -10.81
CA LYS A 57 9.54 17.82 -10.36
C LYS A 57 9.44 19.10 -9.55
N GLU A 58 8.43 19.93 -9.81
CA GLU A 58 8.17 21.20 -9.12
C GLU A 58 7.89 21.02 -7.62
N VAL A 59 7.43 19.82 -7.23
CA VAL A 59 7.23 19.46 -5.82
C VAL A 59 8.28 18.47 -5.30
N GLY A 60 9.38 18.30 -6.01
CA GLY A 60 10.48 17.41 -5.63
C GLY A 60 10.30 15.96 -6.08
N GLY A 61 9.29 15.65 -6.87
CA GLY A 61 9.06 14.30 -7.41
C GLY A 61 9.96 13.93 -8.58
N ALA A 62 9.93 12.67 -9.00
CA ALA A 62 10.71 12.16 -10.13
C ALA A 62 10.11 12.49 -11.51
N GLY A 63 8.84 12.94 -11.57
CA GLY A 63 8.15 13.27 -12.83
C GLY A 63 7.81 12.04 -13.69
N GLY A 64 7.70 10.88 -13.08
CA GLY A 64 7.24 9.65 -13.71
C GLY A 64 5.71 9.55 -13.80
N ASP A 65 5.20 8.37 -14.07
CA ASP A 65 3.78 8.09 -14.16
C ASP A 65 3.30 7.07 -13.10
N VAL A 66 1.97 6.94 -12.97
CA VAL A 66 1.37 6.00 -12.00
C VAL A 66 1.70 4.55 -12.35
N LEU A 67 1.86 4.20 -13.63
CA LEU A 67 2.23 2.84 -14.03
C LEU A 67 3.67 2.52 -13.60
N SER A 68 4.58 3.48 -13.68
CA SER A 68 5.95 3.34 -13.14
C SER A 68 5.96 3.08 -11.63
N TYR A 69 5.07 3.74 -10.87
CA TYR A 69 4.88 3.47 -9.44
C TYR A 69 4.33 2.05 -9.21
N VAL A 70 3.31 1.65 -9.96
CA VAL A 70 2.75 0.28 -9.91
C VAL A 70 3.84 -0.76 -10.13
N MET A 71 4.66 -0.59 -11.17
CA MET A 71 5.78 -1.49 -11.48
C MET A 71 6.85 -1.49 -10.38
N ALA A 72 7.12 -0.35 -9.73
CA ALA A 72 8.06 -0.31 -8.61
C ALA A 72 7.56 -1.14 -7.42
N VAL A 73 6.29 -0.96 -7.01
CA VAL A 73 5.69 -1.76 -5.93
C VAL A 73 5.64 -3.25 -6.29
N GLU A 74 5.30 -3.59 -7.53
CA GLU A 74 5.28 -4.95 -8.06
C GLU A 74 6.67 -5.61 -7.95
N GLU A 75 7.71 -4.99 -8.51
CA GLU A 75 9.06 -5.57 -8.53
C GLU A 75 9.67 -5.70 -7.12
N MET A 76 9.45 -4.73 -6.21
CA MET A 76 9.86 -4.86 -4.81
C MET A 76 9.14 -6.04 -4.14
N SER A 77 7.85 -6.21 -4.41
CA SER A 77 7.01 -7.21 -3.77
C SER A 77 7.27 -8.63 -4.27
N LYS A 78 7.84 -8.81 -5.47
CA LYS A 78 8.30 -10.11 -5.98
C LYS A 78 9.30 -10.77 -5.05
N VAL A 79 10.12 -9.98 -4.38
CA VAL A 79 11.17 -10.49 -3.50
C VAL A 79 10.90 -10.23 -2.02
N CYS A 80 10.15 -9.17 -1.70
CA CYS A 80 9.84 -8.78 -0.32
C CYS A 80 8.56 -7.94 -0.24
N GLY A 81 7.44 -8.53 0.18
CA GLY A 81 6.16 -7.84 0.36
C GLY A 81 6.24 -6.66 1.33
N THR A 82 7.11 -6.73 2.34
CA THR A 82 7.40 -5.63 3.27
C THR A 82 7.93 -4.39 2.56
N THR A 83 8.91 -4.52 1.67
CA THR A 83 9.50 -3.37 0.97
C THR A 83 8.49 -2.73 0.02
N GLY A 84 7.66 -3.55 -0.64
CA GLY A 84 6.59 -3.05 -1.50
C GLY A 84 5.56 -2.22 -0.75
N VAL A 85 5.10 -2.66 0.45
CA VAL A 85 4.10 -1.91 1.22
C VAL A 85 4.67 -0.62 1.84
N ILE A 86 5.95 -0.60 2.22
CA ILE A 86 6.60 0.63 2.70
C ILE A 86 6.49 1.74 1.64
N LEU A 87 6.86 1.42 0.41
CA LEU A 87 6.77 2.33 -0.74
C LEU A 87 5.31 2.72 -1.03
N SER A 88 4.41 1.73 -1.05
CA SER A 88 3.00 1.94 -1.35
C SER A 88 2.33 2.88 -0.37
N ALA A 89 2.44 2.62 0.93
CA ALA A 89 1.79 3.42 1.97
C ALA A 89 2.35 4.86 2.02
N HIS A 90 3.66 5.01 1.92
CA HIS A 90 4.29 6.33 1.86
C HIS A 90 3.76 7.17 0.71
N THR A 91 3.77 6.62 -0.49
CA THR A 91 3.44 7.36 -1.72
C THR A 91 1.94 7.61 -1.84
N SER A 92 1.11 6.56 -1.71
CA SER A 92 -0.32 6.63 -2.00
C SER A 92 -1.18 7.14 -0.84
N LEU A 93 -0.74 6.92 0.41
CA LEU A 93 -1.55 7.24 1.59
C LEU A 93 -1.11 8.51 2.32
N CYS A 94 0.14 8.98 2.13
CA CYS A 94 0.61 10.21 2.76
C CYS A 94 0.98 11.30 1.75
N ALA A 95 1.90 11.04 0.83
CA ALA A 95 2.33 12.06 -0.12
C ALA A 95 1.19 12.45 -1.10
N ALA A 96 0.43 11.47 -1.61
CA ALA A 96 -0.66 11.73 -2.55
C ALA A 96 -1.78 12.61 -1.97
N PRO A 97 -2.38 12.36 -0.79
CA PRO A 97 -3.40 13.24 -0.24
C PRO A 97 -2.91 14.67 0.02
N ILE A 98 -1.63 14.86 0.39
CA ILE A 98 -1.05 16.21 0.50
C ILE A 98 -0.94 16.86 -0.88
N TYR A 99 -0.46 16.13 -1.89
CA TYR A 99 -0.38 16.63 -3.26
C TYR A 99 -1.75 17.01 -3.84
N GLU A 100 -2.76 16.18 -3.60
CA GLU A 100 -4.10 16.34 -4.17
C GLU A 100 -4.93 17.42 -3.44
N ASN A 101 -4.77 17.55 -2.11
CA ASN A 101 -5.67 18.37 -1.27
C ASN A 101 -4.97 19.46 -0.46
N GLY A 102 -3.65 19.49 -0.41
CA GLY A 102 -2.89 20.45 0.38
C GLY A 102 -2.93 21.86 -0.21
N THR A 103 -2.80 22.88 0.64
CA THR A 103 -2.54 24.26 0.24
C THR A 103 -1.16 24.37 -0.43
N ALA A 104 -0.88 25.51 -1.07
CA ALA A 104 0.44 25.76 -1.66
C ALA A 104 1.57 25.63 -0.60
N ASP A 105 1.35 26.19 0.59
CA ASP A 105 2.32 26.16 1.70
C ASP A 105 2.51 24.75 2.24
N GLN A 106 1.43 23.97 2.41
CA GLN A 106 1.51 22.57 2.81
C GLN A 106 2.30 21.75 1.79
N LYS A 107 2.01 21.90 0.49
CA LYS A 107 2.75 21.22 -0.58
C LYS A 107 4.24 21.58 -0.56
N ALA A 108 4.53 22.89 -0.46
CA ALA A 108 5.91 23.38 -0.43
C ALA A 108 6.70 22.88 0.80
N LYS A 109 6.03 22.74 1.94
CA LYS A 109 6.66 22.26 3.19
C LYS A 109 6.92 20.75 3.18
N TYR A 110 5.95 19.95 2.75
CA TYR A 110 5.96 18.50 2.96
C TYR A 110 6.45 17.69 1.77
N LEU A 111 6.01 18.04 0.55
CA LEU A 111 6.26 17.19 -0.61
C LEU A 111 7.74 17.05 -0.98
N PRO A 112 8.58 18.10 -0.95
CA PRO A 112 10.00 17.94 -1.27
C PRO A 112 10.70 16.93 -0.36
N LYS A 113 10.37 16.93 0.94
CA LYS A 113 10.96 16.02 1.93
C LYS A 113 10.42 14.60 1.81
N LEU A 114 9.13 14.43 1.53
CA LEU A 114 8.53 13.14 1.27
C LEU A 114 9.04 12.54 -0.04
N CYS A 115 9.08 13.31 -1.12
CA CYS A 115 9.54 12.82 -2.43
C CYS A 115 11.05 12.49 -2.45
N SER A 116 11.87 13.23 -1.69
CA SER A 116 13.30 12.91 -1.54
C SER A 116 13.56 11.73 -0.62
N GLY A 117 12.56 11.31 0.18
CA GLY A 117 12.73 10.29 1.22
C GLY A 117 13.46 10.78 2.47
N GLU A 118 13.70 12.09 2.62
CA GLU A 118 14.17 12.69 3.88
C GLU A 118 13.15 12.42 5.00
N TRP A 119 11.87 12.51 4.66
CA TRP A 119 10.76 12.16 5.55
C TRP A 119 9.96 10.98 5.00
N LEU A 120 9.53 10.10 5.90
CA LEU A 120 8.61 9.01 5.60
C LEU A 120 7.19 9.38 6.04
N GLY A 121 6.20 8.93 5.28
CA GLY A 121 4.80 9.21 5.54
C GLY A 121 3.98 7.99 5.98
N ALA A 122 2.93 8.26 6.77
CA ALA A 122 1.95 7.27 7.23
C ALA A 122 0.52 7.84 7.21
N PHE A 123 -0.49 6.96 7.34
CA PHE A 123 -1.90 7.31 7.26
C PHE A 123 -2.70 6.67 8.40
N GLY A 124 -3.27 7.50 9.25
CA GLY A 124 -4.03 7.11 10.44
C GLY A 124 -5.54 7.26 10.25
N LEU A 125 -6.21 6.19 9.81
CA LEU A 125 -7.66 6.10 9.69
C LEU A 125 -8.24 5.14 10.72
N THR A 126 -7.75 3.90 10.73
CA THR A 126 -8.29 2.76 11.49
C THR A 126 -8.16 2.96 12.99
N GLU A 127 -9.21 2.64 13.74
CA GLU A 127 -9.25 2.64 15.22
C GLU A 127 -9.62 1.25 15.76
N PRO A 128 -9.40 0.97 17.05
CA PRO A 128 -9.77 -0.31 17.65
C PRO A 128 -11.24 -0.71 17.41
N GLY A 129 -12.16 0.27 17.40
CA GLY A 129 -13.59 0.07 17.15
C GLY A 129 -14.06 0.41 15.75
N ALA A 130 -13.17 0.81 14.82
CA ALA A 130 -13.55 1.33 13.51
C ALA A 130 -12.55 0.88 12.41
N GLY A 131 -12.69 -0.34 11.93
CA GLY A 131 -11.96 -0.87 10.78
C GLY A 131 -12.75 -0.66 9.49
N THR A 132 -13.53 -1.66 9.06
CA THR A 132 -14.43 -1.56 7.90
C THR A 132 -15.47 -0.46 8.05
N ASP A 133 -16.04 -0.30 9.25
CA ASP A 133 -16.88 0.85 9.60
C ASP A 133 -16.04 2.08 9.96
N ALA A 134 -15.34 2.63 8.97
CA ALA A 134 -14.45 3.78 9.17
C ALA A 134 -15.19 5.06 9.61
N GLN A 135 -16.51 5.17 9.42
CA GLN A 135 -17.32 6.26 9.96
C GLN A 135 -17.56 6.12 11.47
N GLY A 136 -17.41 4.91 12.01
CA GLY A 136 -17.51 4.62 13.43
C GLY A 136 -16.42 5.26 14.30
N GLN A 137 -15.35 5.82 13.70
CA GLN A 137 -14.18 6.38 14.39
C GLN A 137 -14.56 7.39 15.49
N GLN A 138 -13.74 7.43 16.54
CA GLN A 138 -13.96 8.23 17.74
C GLN A 138 -12.89 9.28 18.01
N THR A 139 -11.69 9.14 17.41
CA THR A 139 -10.65 10.18 17.47
C THR A 139 -11.26 11.51 17.08
N PHE A 140 -11.11 12.53 17.94
CA PHE A 140 -11.70 13.84 17.70
C PHE A 140 -10.65 14.95 17.70
N ALA A 141 -10.97 16.04 17.01
CA ALA A 141 -10.17 17.25 16.95
C ALA A 141 -11.04 18.46 17.32
N VAL A 142 -10.61 19.20 18.33
CA VAL A 142 -11.28 20.41 18.81
C VAL A 142 -10.58 21.63 18.21
N ASP A 143 -11.37 22.56 17.72
CA ASP A 143 -10.92 23.87 17.24
C ASP A 143 -10.74 24.82 18.42
N GLU A 144 -9.53 25.12 18.82
CA GLU A 144 -9.18 26.02 19.93
C GLU A 144 -8.84 27.46 19.43
N GLY A 145 -9.24 27.80 18.21
CA GLY A 145 -8.97 29.09 17.59
C GLY A 145 -7.64 29.11 16.85
N ASP A 146 -6.52 29.21 17.55
CA ASP A 146 -5.19 29.31 16.95
C ASP A 146 -4.55 27.94 16.62
N TYR A 147 -5.08 26.85 17.18
CA TYR A 147 -4.59 25.50 17.00
C TYR A 147 -5.72 24.48 17.03
N TRP A 148 -5.41 23.25 16.61
CA TRP A 148 -6.27 22.08 16.81
C TRP A 148 -5.74 21.22 17.94
N LYS A 149 -6.63 20.67 18.75
CA LYS A 149 -6.31 19.72 19.80
C LYS A 149 -6.94 18.36 19.49
N LEU A 150 -6.09 17.36 19.26
CA LEU A 150 -6.51 16.01 18.88
C LEU A 150 -6.42 15.08 20.09
N ASN A 151 -7.44 14.22 20.23
CA ASN A 151 -7.49 13.16 21.24
C ASN A 151 -8.06 11.87 20.65
N GLY A 152 -7.42 10.74 20.96
CA GLY A 152 -7.82 9.41 20.51
C GLY A 152 -6.62 8.55 20.11
N SER A 153 -6.90 7.42 19.47
CA SER A 153 -5.85 6.54 18.97
C SER A 153 -6.17 5.97 17.58
N LYS A 154 -5.13 5.59 16.85
CA LYS A 154 -5.21 4.89 15.57
C LYS A 154 -4.38 3.61 15.68
N ILE A 155 -4.85 2.50 15.09
CA ILE A 155 -4.14 1.22 15.13
C ILE A 155 -3.80 0.72 13.74
N PHE A 156 -2.84 -0.20 13.69
CA PHE A 156 -2.36 -0.86 12.45
C PHE A 156 -1.79 0.12 11.43
N ILE A 157 -1.07 1.14 11.90
CA ILE A 157 -0.56 2.20 11.02
C ILE A 157 0.78 1.81 10.44
N THR A 158 0.78 1.52 9.15
CA THR A 158 1.97 1.18 8.36
C THR A 158 2.98 2.33 8.34
N ASN A 159 4.26 2.02 8.41
CA ASN A 159 5.39 2.94 8.49
C ASN A 159 5.50 3.74 9.79
N ALA A 160 4.55 3.64 10.72
CA ALA A 160 4.42 4.56 11.86
C ALA A 160 5.68 4.66 12.72
N GLY A 161 6.42 3.56 12.95
CA GLY A 161 7.65 3.59 13.74
C GLY A 161 8.78 4.44 13.14
N TYR A 162 8.74 4.70 11.83
CA TYR A 162 9.76 5.44 11.09
C TYR A 162 9.21 6.68 10.37
N ALA A 163 7.89 6.88 10.31
CA ALA A 163 7.28 8.03 9.66
C ALA A 163 7.52 9.33 10.44
N ASP A 164 7.72 10.42 9.73
CA ASP A 164 7.87 11.78 10.24
C ASP A 164 6.56 12.56 10.13
N VAL A 165 5.73 12.22 9.13
CA VAL A 165 4.46 12.87 8.81
C VAL A 165 3.34 11.86 8.75
N PHE A 166 2.20 12.22 9.33
CA PHE A 166 1.01 11.38 9.45
C PHE A 166 -0.21 12.15 8.93
N ILE A 167 -1.01 11.52 8.09
CA ILE A 167 -2.34 12.03 7.77
C ILE A 167 -3.31 11.39 8.76
N ILE A 168 -3.91 12.19 9.62
CA ILE A 168 -4.84 11.74 10.66
C ILE A 168 -6.26 12.14 10.29
N ILE A 169 -7.16 11.17 10.29
CA ILE A 169 -8.59 11.40 10.08
C ILE A 169 -9.28 11.45 11.45
N ALA A 170 -10.00 12.53 11.73
CA ALA A 170 -10.62 12.76 13.03
C ALA A 170 -11.99 13.43 12.91
N VAL A 171 -12.84 13.24 13.93
CA VAL A 171 -14.16 13.87 14.07
C VAL A 171 -13.97 15.32 14.53
N THR A 172 -14.54 16.27 13.81
CA THR A 172 -14.49 17.70 14.14
C THR A 172 -15.83 18.26 14.62
N GLY A 173 -16.85 17.42 14.68
CA GLY A 173 -18.17 17.85 15.11
C GLY A 173 -19.28 16.90 14.63
N PHE A 174 -20.48 17.43 14.63
CA PHE A 174 -21.67 16.72 14.15
C PHE A 174 -22.49 17.63 13.26
N VAL A 175 -23.03 17.07 12.19
CA VAL A 175 -23.97 17.75 11.29
C VAL A 175 -25.27 16.96 11.22
N THR A 176 -26.38 17.65 10.98
CA THR A 176 -27.67 17.00 10.77
C THR A 176 -27.91 16.89 9.26
N ASP A 177 -28.15 15.66 8.77
CA ASP A 177 -28.46 15.45 7.36
C ASP A 177 -29.87 15.92 6.99
N LYS A 178 -30.18 15.93 5.69
CA LYS A 178 -31.50 16.35 5.17
C LYS A 178 -32.69 15.53 5.72
N ARG A 179 -32.42 14.39 6.37
CA ARG A 179 -33.41 13.50 6.97
C ARG A 179 -33.48 13.64 8.50
N GLY A 180 -32.80 14.66 9.06
CA GLY A 180 -32.76 14.92 10.50
C GLY A 180 -31.82 13.99 11.29
N ARG A 181 -30.99 13.17 10.65
CA ARG A 181 -30.09 12.24 11.32
C ARG A 181 -28.76 12.93 11.65
N LYS A 182 -28.31 12.78 12.90
CA LYS A 182 -27.00 13.26 13.33
C LYS A 182 -25.88 12.41 12.72
N GLN A 183 -24.96 13.04 12.03
CA GLN A 183 -23.79 12.41 11.41
C GLN A 183 -22.50 13.09 11.90
N LYS A 184 -21.41 12.32 12.00
CA LYS A 184 -20.09 12.86 12.33
C LYS A 184 -19.59 13.76 11.22
N GLU A 185 -19.12 14.96 11.56
CA GLU A 185 -18.30 15.79 10.71
C GLU A 185 -16.86 15.31 10.85
N ILE A 186 -16.24 14.86 9.78
CA ILE A 186 -14.91 14.24 9.79
C ILE A 186 -13.96 15.08 8.92
N SER A 187 -12.79 15.38 9.45
CA SER A 187 -11.74 16.16 8.79
C SER A 187 -10.42 15.39 8.74
N ALA A 188 -9.50 15.86 7.91
CA ALA A 188 -8.15 15.31 7.77
C ALA A 188 -7.12 16.33 8.26
N PHE A 189 -6.07 15.86 8.91
CA PHE A 189 -5.01 16.68 9.48
C PHE A 189 -3.63 16.14 9.12
N ILE A 190 -2.67 17.04 8.95
CA ILE A 190 -1.25 16.69 8.86
C ILE A 190 -0.67 16.80 10.28
N VAL A 191 -0.18 15.69 10.81
CA VAL A 191 0.48 15.61 12.12
C VAL A 191 1.95 15.26 11.91
N GLU A 192 2.84 15.95 12.58
CA GLU A 192 4.27 15.63 12.59
C GLU A 192 4.60 14.79 13.82
N ARG A 193 5.61 13.93 13.70
CA ARG A 193 6.07 13.09 14.81
C ARG A 193 6.40 13.87 16.07
N THR A 194 6.86 15.11 15.92
CA THR A 194 7.33 15.99 17.00
C THR A 194 6.23 16.85 17.62
N ASP A 195 4.98 16.74 17.14
CA ASP A 195 3.88 17.54 17.68
C ASP A 195 3.61 17.16 19.16
N PRO A 196 3.45 18.15 20.05
CA PRO A 196 3.20 17.89 21.47
C PRO A 196 1.94 17.02 21.67
N GLY A 197 2.04 15.97 22.50
CA GLY A 197 0.92 15.06 22.79
C GLY A 197 0.74 13.95 21.75
N PHE A 198 1.58 13.88 20.71
CA PHE A 198 1.59 12.78 19.73
C PHE A 198 2.63 11.72 20.12
N LYS A 199 2.23 10.46 20.12
CA LYS A 199 3.11 9.32 20.42
C LYS A 199 2.87 8.17 19.46
N VAL A 200 3.93 7.44 19.15
CA VAL A 200 3.87 6.19 18.39
C VAL A 200 4.07 5.03 19.36
N GLY A 201 3.15 4.08 19.34
CA GLY A 201 3.17 2.89 20.17
C GLY A 201 4.18 1.84 19.69
N LYS A 202 4.12 0.65 20.31
CA LYS A 202 4.99 -0.47 19.94
C LYS A 202 4.59 -1.06 18.59
N PRO A 203 5.54 -1.65 17.83
CA PRO A 203 5.23 -2.42 16.64
C PRO A 203 4.34 -3.63 16.96
N GLU A 204 3.40 -3.92 16.05
CA GLU A 204 2.55 -5.10 16.11
C GLU A 204 3.34 -6.36 15.69
N ASP A 205 3.20 -7.46 16.45
CA ASP A 205 3.67 -8.78 16.03
C ASP A 205 2.70 -9.36 14.99
N LYS A 206 3.18 -9.58 13.79
CA LYS A 206 2.33 -9.89 12.62
C LYS A 206 2.66 -11.25 12.01
N MET A 207 1.66 -11.86 11.40
CA MET A 207 1.77 -13.10 10.63
C MET A 207 2.75 -12.96 9.44
N GLY A 208 2.62 -11.87 8.67
CA GLY A 208 3.40 -11.57 7.48
C GLY A 208 3.76 -10.09 7.40
N ILE A 209 4.48 -9.68 6.36
CA ILE A 209 5.07 -8.34 6.21
C ILE A 209 5.74 -7.85 7.50
N ARG A 210 6.43 -8.76 8.17
CA ARG A 210 6.85 -8.61 9.57
C ARG A 210 7.80 -7.43 9.78
N GLY A 211 8.65 -7.13 8.82
CA GLY A 211 9.54 -5.97 8.86
C GLY A 211 8.88 -4.62 8.56
N SER A 212 7.57 -4.59 8.20
CA SER A 212 6.83 -3.33 8.10
C SER A 212 6.50 -2.82 9.50
N SER A 213 6.97 -1.63 9.84
CA SER A 213 6.74 -1.03 11.15
C SER A 213 5.29 -0.53 11.26
N THR A 214 4.42 -1.42 11.73
CA THR A 214 2.99 -1.18 11.91
C THR A 214 2.73 -0.93 13.39
N CYS A 215 2.30 0.29 13.78
CA CYS A 215 2.14 0.66 15.19
C CYS A 215 0.79 1.32 15.44
N GLU A 216 0.46 1.45 16.72
CA GLU A 216 -0.57 2.36 17.21
C GLU A 216 -0.06 3.80 17.18
N LEU A 217 -0.96 4.76 16.95
CA LEU A 217 -0.75 6.19 17.15
C LEU A 217 -1.62 6.65 18.31
N ILE A 218 -1.04 7.39 19.25
CA ILE A 218 -1.70 7.87 20.45
C ILE A 218 -1.66 9.40 20.44
N MET A 219 -2.81 10.03 20.59
CA MET A 219 -2.97 11.47 20.68
C MET A 219 -3.62 11.79 22.02
N GLU A 220 -2.83 12.43 22.91
CA GLU A 220 -3.24 12.88 24.25
C GLU A 220 -3.04 14.38 24.32
N ASP A 221 -4.12 15.16 24.17
CA ASP A 221 -4.08 16.61 24.00
C ASP A 221 -3.03 17.04 22.95
N CYS A 222 -3.02 16.34 21.83
CA CYS A 222 -2.07 16.58 20.75
C CYS A 222 -2.37 17.92 20.09
N ILE A 223 -1.43 18.87 20.20
CA ILE A 223 -1.56 20.23 19.70
C ILE A 223 -0.89 20.35 18.36
N ILE A 224 -1.65 20.76 17.34
CA ILE A 224 -1.13 21.04 16.01
C ILE A 224 -1.55 22.44 15.53
N PRO A 225 -0.71 23.14 14.77
CA PRO A 225 -1.03 24.44 14.20
C PRO A 225 -2.34 24.44 13.39
N LYS A 226 -3.00 25.58 13.33
CA LYS A 226 -4.30 25.75 12.63
C LYS A 226 -4.22 25.40 11.15
N ASP A 227 -3.12 25.72 10.51
CA ASP A 227 -2.84 25.47 9.08
C ASP A 227 -2.57 23.99 8.72
N ARG A 228 -2.60 23.08 9.72
CA ARG A 228 -2.44 21.64 9.52
C ARG A 228 -3.73 20.91 9.10
N LEU A 229 -4.87 21.61 9.01
CA LEU A 229 -6.07 21.05 8.40
C LEU A 229 -5.82 20.75 6.91
N LEU A 230 -5.93 19.49 6.51
CA LEU A 230 -5.73 19.06 5.13
C LEU A 230 -7.06 19.10 4.36
N GLY A 231 -7.10 19.86 3.29
CA GLY A 231 -8.31 20.06 2.48
C GLY A 231 -9.36 20.92 3.19
N VAL A 232 -10.62 20.49 3.17
CA VAL A 232 -11.77 21.25 3.69
C VAL A 232 -12.33 20.58 4.94
N LYS A 233 -12.60 21.37 6.00
CA LYS A 233 -13.27 20.90 7.23
C LYS A 233 -14.57 20.18 6.87
N GLY A 234 -14.81 19.04 7.49
CA GLY A 234 -15.97 18.19 7.25
C GLY A 234 -15.91 17.33 5.97
N LYS A 235 -14.83 17.39 5.21
CA LYS A 235 -14.62 16.60 3.98
C LYS A 235 -13.55 15.51 4.14
N GLY A 236 -13.04 15.30 5.34
CA GLY A 236 -11.98 14.33 5.62
C GLY A 236 -12.35 12.89 5.31
N PHE A 237 -13.61 12.49 5.49
CA PHE A 237 -14.05 11.15 5.11
C PHE A 237 -14.03 10.95 3.58
N GLN A 238 -14.44 11.95 2.80
CA GLN A 238 -14.35 11.89 1.33
C GLN A 238 -12.89 11.83 0.87
N LEU A 239 -12.03 12.64 1.50
CA LEU A 239 -10.59 12.62 1.25
C LEU A 239 -10.02 11.22 1.56
N ALA A 240 -10.35 10.64 2.72
CA ALA A 240 -9.89 9.30 3.10
C ALA A 240 -10.32 8.23 2.09
N MET A 241 -11.57 8.25 1.61
CA MET A 241 -12.04 7.29 0.60
C MET A 241 -11.32 7.45 -0.74
N ALA A 242 -11.09 8.68 -1.18
CA ALA A 242 -10.30 8.95 -2.41
C ALA A 242 -8.84 8.51 -2.26
N THR A 243 -8.23 8.73 -1.09
CA THR A 243 -6.88 8.25 -0.76
C THR A 243 -6.81 6.73 -0.84
N LEU A 244 -7.79 6.02 -0.26
CA LEU A 244 -7.85 4.56 -0.30
C LEU A 244 -8.04 4.02 -1.73
N ASP A 245 -8.76 4.72 -2.62
CA ASP A 245 -8.85 4.30 -4.03
C ASP A 245 -7.45 4.28 -4.69
N GLY A 246 -6.59 5.25 -4.36
CA GLY A 246 -5.20 5.26 -4.79
C GLY A 246 -4.36 4.15 -4.14
N GLY A 247 -4.54 3.94 -2.85
CA GLY A 247 -3.85 2.91 -2.07
C GLY A 247 -4.18 1.48 -2.54
N ARG A 248 -5.44 1.21 -2.88
CA ARG A 248 -5.88 -0.09 -3.44
C ARG A 248 -5.08 -0.51 -4.67
N ILE A 249 -4.68 0.44 -5.52
CA ILE A 249 -3.82 0.17 -6.69
C ILE A 249 -2.44 -0.30 -6.24
N GLY A 250 -1.85 0.35 -5.22
CA GLY A 250 -0.57 -0.06 -4.64
C GLY A 250 -0.62 -1.45 -4.00
N ILE A 251 -1.70 -1.75 -3.25
CA ILE A 251 -1.88 -3.10 -2.66
C ILE A 251 -2.14 -4.16 -3.73
N ALA A 252 -2.85 -3.81 -4.79
CA ALA A 252 -3.03 -4.72 -5.94
C ALA A 252 -1.68 -5.03 -6.61
N ALA A 253 -0.81 -4.03 -6.76
CA ALA A 253 0.55 -4.21 -7.28
C ALA A 253 1.42 -5.06 -6.33
N GLN A 254 1.31 -4.85 -5.02
CA GLN A 254 1.99 -5.68 -4.02
C GLN A 254 1.55 -7.14 -4.10
N ALA A 255 0.25 -7.40 -4.12
CA ALA A 255 -0.29 -8.75 -4.25
C ALA A 255 0.16 -9.44 -5.55
N LEU A 256 0.10 -8.70 -6.66
CA LEU A 256 0.59 -9.15 -7.95
C LEU A 256 2.07 -9.57 -7.89
N GLY A 257 2.93 -8.70 -7.33
CA GLY A 257 4.35 -8.98 -7.19
C GLY A 257 4.61 -10.22 -6.34
N ILE A 258 3.94 -10.37 -5.18
CA ILE A 258 4.08 -11.57 -4.34
C ILE A 258 3.70 -12.84 -5.13
N ALA A 259 2.61 -12.80 -5.90
CA ALA A 259 2.17 -13.94 -6.71
C ALA A 259 3.19 -14.30 -7.81
N GLU A 260 3.70 -13.30 -8.53
CA GLU A 260 4.73 -13.50 -9.56
C GLU A 260 6.02 -14.08 -8.96
N GLY A 261 6.51 -13.50 -7.85
CA GLY A 261 7.70 -13.99 -7.15
C GLY A 261 7.53 -15.43 -6.65
N ALA A 262 6.35 -15.80 -6.15
CA ALA A 262 6.05 -17.16 -5.73
C ALA A 262 6.11 -18.16 -6.90
N ILE A 263 5.63 -17.77 -8.08
CA ILE A 263 5.76 -18.59 -9.30
C ILE A 263 7.21 -18.71 -9.71
N ASP A 264 7.98 -17.63 -9.73
CA ASP A 264 9.39 -17.62 -10.14
C ASP A 264 10.23 -18.55 -9.25
N GLU A 265 10.10 -18.45 -7.93
CA GLU A 265 10.77 -19.34 -6.97
C GLU A 265 10.33 -20.80 -7.14
N THR A 266 9.04 -21.04 -7.40
CA THR A 266 8.50 -22.39 -7.60
C THR A 266 9.02 -23.01 -8.89
N VAL A 267 9.06 -22.24 -9.99
CA VAL A 267 9.61 -22.72 -11.29
C VAL A 267 11.08 -23.11 -11.14
N ALA A 268 11.88 -22.32 -10.43
CA ALA A 268 13.27 -22.68 -10.13
C ALA A 268 13.35 -24.00 -9.36
N TYR A 269 12.60 -24.11 -8.26
CA TYR A 269 12.61 -25.28 -7.41
C TYR A 269 12.16 -26.58 -8.12
N VAL A 270 11.05 -26.56 -8.87
CA VAL A 270 10.50 -27.77 -9.51
C VAL A 270 11.38 -28.29 -10.65
N LYS A 271 12.23 -27.43 -11.26
CA LYS A 271 13.21 -27.82 -12.28
C LYS A 271 14.37 -28.61 -11.67
N GLU A 272 14.81 -28.26 -10.46
CA GLU A 272 15.94 -28.86 -9.78
C GLU A 272 15.55 -30.07 -8.94
N ARG A 273 14.41 -29.99 -8.24
CA ARG A 273 13.93 -31.05 -7.34
C ARG A 273 13.55 -32.30 -8.10
N LYS A 274 14.12 -33.46 -7.71
CA LYS A 274 13.83 -34.76 -8.33
C LYS A 274 13.12 -35.66 -7.35
N GLN A 275 12.09 -36.35 -7.83
CA GLN A 275 11.39 -37.46 -7.14
C GLN A 275 10.98 -38.49 -8.21
N PHE A 276 10.90 -39.77 -7.80
CA PHE A 276 10.58 -40.88 -8.72
C PHE A 276 11.49 -40.89 -9.95
N GLY A 277 12.79 -40.59 -9.78
CA GLY A 277 13.80 -40.63 -10.81
C GLY A 277 13.81 -39.48 -11.82
N ARG A 278 12.95 -38.46 -11.67
CA ARG A 278 12.84 -37.32 -12.60
C ARG A 278 12.54 -36.01 -11.87
N SER A 279 12.78 -34.87 -12.56
CA SER A 279 12.41 -33.56 -12.05
C SER A 279 10.90 -33.47 -11.83
N ILE A 280 10.46 -32.83 -10.75
CA ILE A 280 9.02 -32.67 -10.47
C ILE A 280 8.33 -31.78 -11.51
N ALA A 281 9.07 -30.95 -12.24
CA ALA A 281 8.57 -30.21 -13.40
C ALA A 281 8.08 -31.11 -14.57
N GLN A 282 8.49 -32.38 -14.59
CA GLN A 282 8.07 -33.34 -15.62
C GLN A 282 6.74 -34.04 -15.33
N PHE A 283 6.17 -33.82 -14.14
CA PHE A 283 4.85 -34.34 -13.81
C PHE A 283 3.75 -33.45 -14.36
N GLN A 284 2.79 -34.04 -15.07
CA GLN A 284 1.71 -33.31 -15.73
C GLN A 284 0.91 -32.42 -14.78
N ASN A 285 0.63 -32.91 -13.57
CA ASN A 285 -0.06 -32.12 -12.54
C ASN A 285 0.72 -30.84 -12.21
N THR A 286 2.06 -30.93 -12.03
CA THR A 286 2.89 -29.73 -11.75
C THR A 286 2.82 -28.73 -12.89
N GLN A 287 2.83 -29.22 -14.14
CA GLN A 287 2.71 -28.37 -15.33
C GLN A 287 1.35 -27.66 -15.39
N PHE A 288 0.26 -28.36 -15.09
CA PHE A 288 -1.08 -27.78 -15.09
C PHE A 288 -1.27 -26.75 -13.99
N GLU A 289 -0.77 -27.04 -12.77
CA GLU A 289 -0.78 -26.11 -11.65
C GLU A 289 -0.05 -24.78 -12.01
N LEU A 290 1.16 -24.88 -12.55
CA LEU A 290 1.95 -23.71 -12.96
C LEU A 290 1.28 -22.93 -14.10
N ALA A 291 0.73 -23.62 -15.09
CA ALA A 291 0.06 -22.98 -16.23
C ALA A 291 -1.19 -22.21 -15.80
N GLU A 292 -2.03 -22.80 -14.93
CA GLU A 292 -3.23 -22.14 -14.41
C GLU A 292 -2.87 -20.93 -13.53
N MET A 293 -1.92 -21.10 -12.60
CA MET A 293 -1.45 -19.99 -11.76
C MET A 293 -0.91 -18.84 -12.61
N LYS A 294 -0.08 -19.13 -13.61
CA LYS A 294 0.47 -18.11 -14.52
C LYS A 294 -0.64 -17.36 -15.26
N ALA A 295 -1.60 -18.04 -15.82
CA ALA A 295 -2.72 -17.42 -16.53
C ALA A 295 -3.55 -16.49 -15.61
N ARG A 296 -3.79 -16.89 -14.36
CA ARG A 296 -4.50 -16.04 -13.37
C ARG A 296 -3.70 -14.80 -12.99
N VAL A 297 -2.40 -14.94 -12.79
CA VAL A 297 -1.51 -13.82 -12.47
C VAL A 297 -1.45 -12.83 -13.62
N ASP A 298 -1.36 -13.30 -14.87
CA ASP A 298 -1.37 -12.43 -16.04
C ASP A 298 -2.70 -11.67 -16.16
N ALA A 299 -3.82 -12.32 -15.92
CA ALA A 299 -5.13 -11.67 -15.90
C ALA A 299 -5.21 -10.59 -14.79
N ALA A 300 -4.71 -10.88 -13.58
CA ALA A 300 -4.64 -9.91 -12.49
C ALA A 300 -3.75 -8.71 -12.86
N LYS A 301 -2.60 -8.94 -13.51
CA LYS A 301 -1.69 -7.89 -13.98
C LYS A 301 -2.38 -6.87 -14.87
N TYR A 302 -3.18 -7.32 -15.83
CA TYR A 302 -3.91 -6.41 -16.72
C TYR A 302 -4.92 -5.54 -15.96
N LEU A 303 -5.58 -6.07 -14.93
CA LEU A 303 -6.49 -5.28 -14.08
C LEU A 303 -5.72 -4.24 -13.26
N VAL A 304 -4.59 -4.61 -12.69
CA VAL A 304 -3.73 -3.70 -11.90
C VAL A 304 -3.20 -2.57 -12.77
N TYR A 305 -2.68 -2.88 -13.94
CA TYR A 305 -2.16 -1.88 -14.88
C TYR A 305 -3.27 -0.97 -15.43
N LYS A 306 -4.45 -1.53 -15.75
CA LYS A 306 -5.64 -0.76 -16.13
C LYS A 306 -6.02 0.26 -15.05
N ALA A 307 -6.03 -0.15 -13.78
CA ALA A 307 -6.34 0.75 -12.67
C ALA A 307 -5.30 1.88 -12.54
N GLY A 308 -4.00 1.57 -12.67
CA GLY A 308 -2.93 2.57 -12.68
C GLY A 308 -3.08 3.59 -13.81
N LEU A 309 -3.35 3.12 -15.03
CA LEU A 309 -3.58 3.99 -16.19
C LEU A 309 -4.82 4.88 -16.02
N LYS A 310 -5.89 4.36 -15.43
CA LYS A 310 -7.10 5.13 -15.12
C LYS A 310 -6.83 6.23 -14.08
N LYS A 311 -6.07 5.94 -13.03
CA LYS A 311 -5.61 6.95 -12.06
C LYS A 311 -4.77 8.02 -12.76
N GLN A 312 -3.85 7.64 -13.65
CA GLN A 312 -3.06 8.59 -14.42
C GLN A 312 -3.93 9.52 -15.27
N GLN A 313 -4.95 8.99 -15.93
CA GLN A 313 -5.91 9.81 -16.70
C GLN A 313 -6.62 10.83 -15.80
N ALA A 314 -7.06 10.43 -14.61
CA ALA A 314 -7.68 11.34 -13.64
C ALA A 314 -6.70 12.43 -13.18
N MET A 315 -5.44 12.09 -12.88
CA MET A 315 -4.40 13.06 -12.52
C MET A 315 -4.08 14.04 -13.63
N ASN A 316 -4.18 13.62 -14.89
CA ASN A 316 -4.00 14.48 -16.06
C ASN A 316 -5.25 15.34 -16.38
N GLY A 317 -6.23 15.41 -15.47
CA GLY A 317 -7.41 16.26 -15.59
C GLY A 317 -8.58 15.65 -16.35
N ALA A 318 -8.52 14.37 -16.75
CA ALA A 318 -9.67 13.69 -17.34
C ALA A 318 -10.79 13.50 -16.30
N LYS A 319 -12.04 13.75 -16.70
CA LYS A 319 -13.23 13.53 -15.85
C LYS A 319 -13.57 12.04 -15.74
N VAL A 320 -12.65 11.24 -15.23
CA VAL A 320 -12.82 9.80 -15.03
C VAL A 320 -12.72 9.46 -13.55
N ARG A 321 -13.50 8.47 -13.11
CA ARG A 321 -13.35 7.83 -11.79
C ARG A 321 -12.63 6.51 -11.99
N TYR A 322 -11.82 6.11 -11.01
CA TYR A 322 -11.07 4.85 -11.04
C TYR A 322 -11.35 3.94 -9.84
N SER A 323 -12.32 4.33 -8.99
CA SER A 323 -12.65 3.58 -7.76
C SER A 323 -13.04 2.12 -8.04
N VAL A 324 -13.80 1.88 -9.12
CA VAL A 324 -14.24 0.52 -9.50
C VAL A 324 -13.06 -0.29 -10.01
N GLU A 325 -12.25 0.26 -10.91
CA GLU A 325 -11.07 -0.41 -11.44
C GLU A 325 -10.03 -0.71 -10.35
N ALA A 326 -9.85 0.21 -9.38
CA ALA A 326 -8.99 -0.01 -8.24
C ALA A 326 -9.51 -1.15 -7.34
N ALA A 327 -10.83 -1.21 -7.11
CA ALA A 327 -11.46 -2.27 -6.34
C ALA A 327 -11.40 -3.63 -7.06
N GLU A 328 -11.64 -3.67 -8.38
CA GLU A 328 -11.50 -4.87 -9.21
C GLU A 328 -10.07 -5.41 -9.16
N ALA A 329 -9.09 -4.53 -9.38
CA ALA A 329 -7.68 -4.88 -9.36
C ALA A 329 -7.26 -5.46 -8.00
N LYS A 330 -7.61 -4.78 -6.91
CA LYS A 330 -7.27 -5.20 -5.55
C LYS A 330 -7.94 -6.54 -5.18
N LEU A 331 -9.21 -6.70 -5.48
CA LEU A 331 -9.96 -7.94 -5.20
C LEU A 331 -9.33 -9.14 -5.91
N ILE A 332 -9.09 -9.00 -7.21
CA ILE A 332 -8.56 -10.11 -8.01
C ILE A 332 -7.11 -10.40 -7.69
N ALA A 333 -6.25 -9.38 -7.61
CA ALA A 333 -4.82 -9.57 -7.31
C ALA A 333 -4.62 -10.20 -5.92
N ALA A 334 -5.31 -9.74 -4.88
CA ALA A 334 -5.19 -10.27 -3.52
C ALA A 334 -5.62 -11.73 -3.43
N ARG A 335 -6.77 -12.09 -4.01
CA ARG A 335 -7.26 -13.48 -4.05
C ARG A 335 -6.33 -14.38 -4.87
N THR A 336 -5.82 -13.87 -5.99
CA THR A 336 -4.84 -14.59 -6.81
C THR A 336 -3.57 -14.84 -6.03
N ALA A 337 -3.03 -13.85 -5.32
CA ALA A 337 -1.81 -14.00 -4.52
C ALA A 337 -2.00 -15.04 -3.41
N SER A 338 -3.12 -15.01 -2.69
CA SER A 338 -3.41 -16.00 -1.63
C SER A 338 -3.53 -17.42 -2.19
N ASP A 339 -4.20 -17.61 -3.32
CA ASP A 339 -4.32 -18.95 -3.95
C ASP A 339 -2.97 -19.41 -4.52
N VAL A 340 -2.28 -18.57 -5.28
CA VAL A 340 -1.01 -18.91 -5.92
C VAL A 340 0.06 -19.26 -4.90
N THR A 341 0.26 -18.44 -3.86
CA THR A 341 1.31 -18.71 -2.85
C THR A 341 1.04 -20.00 -2.09
N ARG A 342 -0.23 -20.32 -1.77
CA ARG A 342 -0.63 -21.59 -1.15
C ARG A 342 -0.34 -22.79 -2.06
N ARG A 343 -0.66 -22.70 -3.35
CA ARG A 343 -0.42 -23.77 -4.34
C ARG A 343 1.08 -23.93 -4.61
N CYS A 344 1.83 -22.83 -4.71
CA CYS A 344 3.27 -22.84 -4.82
C CYS A 344 3.92 -23.55 -3.62
N LEU A 345 3.53 -23.18 -2.39
CA LEU A 345 4.00 -23.84 -1.17
C LEU A 345 3.76 -25.36 -1.21
N GLN A 346 2.58 -25.79 -1.69
CA GLN A 346 2.25 -27.21 -1.85
C GLN A 346 3.23 -27.92 -2.80
N LEU A 347 3.66 -27.27 -3.89
CA LEU A 347 4.63 -27.84 -4.84
C LEU A 347 6.05 -28.00 -4.25
N PHE A 348 6.40 -27.21 -3.22
CA PHE A 348 7.64 -27.43 -2.47
C PHE A 348 7.58 -28.64 -1.51
N GLY A 349 6.37 -29.12 -1.20
CA GLY A 349 6.19 -30.20 -0.23
C GLY A 349 6.69 -29.82 1.16
N GLY A 350 7.35 -30.73 1.88
CA GLY A 350 7.88 -30.48 3.23
C GLY A 350 8.82 -29.28 3.31
N TYR A 351 9.64 -29.04 2.30
CA TYR A 351 10.53 -27.88 2.24
C TYR A 351 9.78 -26.55 2.17
N GLY A 352 8.57 -26.51 1.59
CA GLY A 352 7.74 -25.31 1.59
C GLY A 352 7.22 -24.92 2.97
N TYR A 353 7.21 -25.84 3.92
CA TYR A 353 6.76 -25.62 5.29
C TYR A 353 7.90 -25.19 6.25
N THR A 354 9.13 -25.20 5.77
CA THR A 354 10.31 -24.72 6.50
C THR A 354 10.69 -23.31 6.06
N ARG A 355 11.48 -22.60 6.89
CA ARG A 355 12.00 -21.27 6.58
C ARG A 355 13.26 -21.28 5.69
N ASP A 356 13.59 -22.41 5.07
CA ASP A 356 14.74 -22.54 4.18
C ASP A 356 14.50 -21.86 2.84
N TYR A 357 13.25 -21.89 2.37
CA TYR A 357 12.79 -21.26 1.13
C TYR A 357 11.85 -20.08 1.41
N PRO A 358 11.79 -19.10 0.51
CA PRO A 358 10.99 -17.88 0.74
C PRO A 358 9.47 -18.10 0.63
N ILE A 359 9.02 -19.24 0.13
CA ILE A 359 7.63 -19.47 -0.25
C ILE A 359 6.66 -19.39 0.94
N GLU A 360 7.05 -19.87 2.13
CA GLU A 360 6.22 -19.80 3.34
C GLU A 360 6.01 -18.34 3.76
N ARG A 361 7.05 -17.49 3.65
CA ARG A 361 6.97 -16.04 3.91
C ARG A 361 6.02 -15.38 2.92
N MET A 362 6.16 -15.69 1.63
CA MET A 362 5.29 -15.15 0.59
C MET A 362 3.82 -15.49 0.82
N MET A 363 3.52 -16.70 1.30
CA MET A 363 2.16 -17.10 1.67
C MET A 363 1.64 -16.27 2.87
N ARG A 364 2.45 -16.04 3.89
CA ARG A 364 2.07 -15.20 5.04
C ARG A 364 1.87 -13.74 4.63
N ASP A 365 2.77 -13.21 3.80
CA ASP A 365 2.71 -11.83 3.28
C ASP A 365 1.49 -11.61 2.39
N ALA A 366 1.13 -12.60 1.54
CA ALA A 366 -0.01 -12.47 0.64
C ALA A 366 -1.34 -12.28 1.39
N LYS A 367 -1.51 -12.91 2.56
CA LYS A 367 -2.79 -12.89 3.28
C LYS A 367 -3.27 -11.50 3.67
N ILE A 368 -2.36 -10.60 4.05
CA ILE A 368 -2.75 -9.25 4.46
C ILE A 368 -3.37 -8.45 3.31
N THR A 369 -3.02 -8.76 2.06
CA THR A 369 -3.53 -8.05 0.88
C THR A 369 -5.04 -8.22 0.68
N GLU A 370 -5.66 -9.24 1.26
CA GLU A 370 -7.11 -9.43 1.28
C GLU A 370 -7.80 -8.60 2.38
N ILE A 371 -7.05 -8.09 3.36
CA ILE A 371 -7.59 -7.50 4.59
C ILE A 371 -7.46 -5.99 4.59
N TYR A 372 -6.23 -5.45 4.53
CA TYR A 372 -6.01 -4.01 4.68
C TYR A 372 -6.38 -3.19 3.44
N GLU A 373 -6.49 -1.87 3.62
CA GLU A 373 -6.96 -0.91 2.62
C GLU A 373 -8.34 -1.29 2.02
N GLY A 374 -9.17 -1.85 2.88
CA GLY A 374 -10.50 -2.37 2.55
C GLY A 374 -10.46 -3.87 2.24
N THR A 375 -11.19 -4.66 3.05
CA THR A 375 -11.27 -6.12 2.88
C THR A 375 -11.80 -6.50 1.50
N SER A 376 -11.66 -7.77 1.11
CA SER A 376 -12.26 -8.29 -0.13
C SER A 376 -13.75 -7.99 -0.23
N GLU A 377 -14.46 -8.01 0.91
CA GLU A 377 -15.89 -7.68 1.00
C GLU A 377 -16.14 -6.19 0.70
N VAL A 378 -15.28 -5.29 1.19
CA VAL A 378 -15.36 -3.86 0.87
C VAL A 378 -15.15 -3.63 -0.63
N GLN A 379 -14.20 -4.34 -1.27
CA GLN A 379 -14.03 -4.23 -2.71
C GLN A 379 -15.30 -4.69 -3.46
N MET A 380 -15.90 -5.78 -3.02
CA MET A 380 -17.18 -6.25 -3.61
C MET A 380 -18.31 -5.25 -3.40
N MET A 381 -18.37 -4.56 -2.25
CA MET A 381 -19.34 -3.47 -2.02
C MET A 381 -19.14 -2.30 -2.99
N VAL A 382 -17.90 -1.90 -3.25
CA VAL A 382 -17.61 -0.82 -4.22
C VAL A 382 -18.04 -1.21 -5.62
N ILE A 383 -17.68 -2.44 -6.06
CA ILE A 383 -18.00 -2.95 -7.39
C ILE A 383 -19.52 -3.08 -7.55
N SER A 384 -20.19 -3.76 -6.61
CA SER A 384 -21.64 -3.98 -6.68
C SER A 384 -22.42 -2.67 -6.60
N GLY A 385 -21.98 -1.73 -5.77
CA GLY A 385 -22.58 -0.40 -5.67
C GLY A 385 -22.49 0.42 -6.96
N ALA A 386 -21.53 0.14 -7.82
CA ALA A 386 -21.45 0.73 -9.16
C ALA A 386 -22.27 -0.03 -10.20
N LEU A 387 -22.29 -1.36 -10.08
CA LEU A 387 -23.01 -2.25 -11.02
C LEU A 387 -24.54 -2.14 -10.91
N LEU A 388 -25.04 -1.88 -9.70
CA LEU A 388 -26.49 -1.86 -9.38
C LEU A 388 -27.10 -0.44 -9.40
N LYS A 389 -26.35 0.58 -9.81
CA LYS A 389 -26.85 1.95 -10.07
C LYS A 389 -27.44 2.06 -11.44
#